data_5e26ba7ff74e2929e129f908b2fb4c8b
#
_entry.id   5e26ba7ff74e2929e129f908b2fb4c8b
#
_cell.length_a   1.000
_cell.length_b   1.000
_cell.length_c   1.000
_cell.angle_alpha   90.00
_cell.angle_beta   90.00
_cell.angle_gamma   90.00
#
_symmetry.space_group_name_H-M   'P 1'
#
loop_
_entity.id
_entity.type
_entity.pdbx_description
1 polymer ?
#
loop_
_entity_poly.entity_id
_entity_poly.type
_entity_poly.pdbx_seq_one_letter_code
_entity_poly.pdbx_strand_id
1 'polypeptide(L)'
;MDWNGTSADGYTGVDVVKGMLDITSNPAFMAVADGDMSNQLASGNLAACVSGTWDAITAKEIFGDGYAATKLPTFTVGDKQVQQGSVAGYKYVGVNGYSENSGWAVLLAEYLTNEESQQMFFDQRESGPSNKNVAASDSVQENVALAALAAQSEYAQAQKVGGKYWDPAKTFGELIAQGTLSADDDNAIQEALDNLVEGAAASVE
;
A
#
# COMPACT_ATOMS: atom_id res chain seq x y z
N MET A 1 14.64 10.75 4.17
CA MET A 1 13.35 10.85 3.46
C MET A 1 13.39 12.14 2.66
N ASP A 2 13.33 12.06 1.34
CA ASP A 2 13.52 13.21 0.46
C ASP A 2 12.27 13.48 -0.39
N TRP A 3 11.06 13.23 0.18
CA TRP A 3 9.80 13.42 -0.56
C TRP A 3 9.52 14.86 -0.90
N ASN A 4 10.09 15.80 -0.14
CA ASN A 4 10.06 17.23 -0.38
C ASN A 4 11.27 17.75 -1.19
N GLY A 5 12.12 16.86 -1.65
CA GLY A 5 13.35 17.18 -2.40
C GLY A 5 13.22 16.86 -3.89
N THR A 6 14.38 16.61 -4.51
CA THR A 6 14.48 16.27 -5.94
C THR A 6 14.98 14.83 -6.09
N SER A 7 14.33 14.05 -6.91
CA SER A 7 14.72 12.68 -7.23
C SER A 7 16.00 12.62 -8.07
N ALA A 8 16.60 11.42 -8.16
CA ALA A 8 17.76 11.19 -9.03
C ALA A 8 17.45 11.46 -10.53
N ASP A 9 16.18 11.32 -10.93
CA ASP A 9 15.71 11.57 -12.30
C ASP A 9 15.32 13.02 -12.54
N GLY A 10 15.54 13.90 -11.56
CA GLY A 10 15.34 15.33 -11.65
C GLY A 10 13.92 15.83 -11.36
N TYR A 11 13.00 14.96 -10.92
CA TYR A 11 11.66 15.38 -10.49
C TYR A 11 11.67 15.87 -9.06
N THR A 12 10.94 16.95 -8.81
CA THR A 12 10.69 17.44 -7.45
C THR A 12 9.48 16.73 -6.82
N GLY A 13 9.38 16.79 -5.50
CA GLY A 13 8.16 16.36 -4.80
C GLY A 13 6.92 17.11 -5.29
N VAL A 14 7.09 18.41 -5.63
CA VAL A 14 6.02 19.25 -6.20
C VAL A 14 5.53 18.68 -7.53
N ASP A 15 6.43 18.26 -8.44
CA ASP A 15 6.03 17.65 -9.72
C ASP A 15 5.23 16.36 -9.52
N VAL A 16 5.61 15.55 -8.53
CA VAL A 16 4.90 14.33 -8.18
C VAL A 16 3.49 14.65 -7.67
N VAL A 17 3.36 15.63 -6.77
CA VAL A 17 2.06 16.06 -6.23
C VAL A 17 1.16 16.63 -7.32
N LYS A 18 1.69 17.39 -8.26
CA LYS A 18 0.91 17.87 -9.43
C LYS A 18 0.36 16.70 -10.24
N GLY A 19 1.14 15.64 -10.44
CA GLY A 19 0.65 14.41 -11.07
C GLY A 19 -0.45 13.70 -10.27
N MET A 20 -0.38 13.72 -8.94
CA MET A 20 -1.45 13.21 -8.07
C MET A 20 -2.71 14.08 -8.15
N LEU A 21 -2.56 15.39 -8.15
CA LEU A 21 -3.69 16.34 -8.31
C LEU A 21 -4.38 16.20 -9.67
N ASP A 22 -3.64 15.87 -10.73
CA ASP A 22 -4.23 15.56 -12.04
C ASP A 22 -5.15 14.34 -11.96
N ILE A 23 -4.74 13.27 -11.27
CA ILE A 23 -5.58 12.08 -11.03
C ILE A 23 -6.85 12.46 -10.24
N THR A 24 -6.69 13.20 -9.13
CA THR A 24 -7.81 13.53 -8.25
C THR A 24 -8.75 14.58 -8.82
N SER A 25 -8.33 15.34 -9.81
CA SER A 25 -9.17 16.29 -10.56
C SER A 25 -10.15 15.60 -11.53
N ASN A 26 -9.97 14.31 -11.79
CA ASN A 26 -10.87 13.55 -12.65
C ASN A 26 -12.28 13.47 -12.02
N PRO A 27 -13.36 13.85 -12.74
CA PRO A 27 -14.72 13.77 -12.20
C PRO A 27 -15.18 12.38 -11.75
N ALA A 28 -14.51 11.33 -12.23
CA ALA A 28 -14.75 9.94 -11.82
C ALA A 28 -13.92 9.52 -10.59
N PHE A 29 -13.02 10.38 -10.09
CA PHE A 29 -12.28 10.10 -8.87
C PHE A 29 -13.19 10.21 -7.65
N MET A 30 -13.08 9.26 -6.74
CA MET A 30 -13.78 9.27 -5.47
C MET A 30 -12.77 9.06 -4.33
N ALA A 31 -12.69 10.03 -3.42
CA ALA A 31 -12.01 9.84 -2.15
C ALA A 31 -12.92 9.03 -1.22
N VAL A 32 -12.44 7.88 -0.78
CA VAL A 32 -13.20 6.97 0.08
C VAL A 32 -12.60 6.98 1.48
N ALA A 33 -13.43 7.11 2.50
CA ALA A 33 -12.99 7.05 3.88
C ALA A 33 -12.45 5.65 4.22
N ASP A 34 -11.49 5.63 5.16
CA ASP A 34 -10.93 4.38 5.65
C ASP A 34 -12.04 3.45 6.19
N GLY A 35 -12.04 2.20 5.75
CA GLY A 35 -13.04 1.20 6.09
C GLY A 35 -14.36 1.24 5.29
N ASP A 36 -14.60 2.23 4.43
CA ASP A 36 -15.84 2.33 3.64
C ASP A 36 -15.70 1.80 2.19
N MET A 37 -14.52 1.42 1.77
CA MET A 37 -14.26 1.01 0.37
C MET A 37 -15.11 -0.20 -0.05
N SER A 38 -15.25 -1.20 0.80
CA SER A 38 -16.06 -2.40 0.51
C SER A 38 -17.55 -2.04 0.29
N ASN A 39 -18.07 -1.07 1.04
CA ASN A 39 -19.45 -0.58 0.85
C ASN A 39 -19.60 0.13 -0.48
N GLN A 40 -18.63 0.95 -0.88
CA GLN A 40 -18.67 1.65 -2.16
C GLN A 40 -18.54 0.70 -3.36
N LEU A 41 -17.72 -0.34 -3.24
CA LEU A 41 -17.63 -1.42 -4.22
C LEU A 41 -18.96 -2.18 -4.32
N ALA A 42 -19.51 -2.64 -3.19
CA ALA A 42 -20.76 -3.39 -3.15
C ALA A 42 -21.97 -2.59 -3.67
N SER A 43 -21.97 -1.28 -3.48
CA SER A 43 -23.00 -0.38 -3.98
C SER A 43 -22.85 -0.04 -5.47
N GLY A 44 -21.80 -0.51 -6.12
CA GLY A 44 -21.50 -0.21 -7.52
C GLY A 44 -21.04 1.23 -7.78
N ASN A 45 -20.68 1.98 -6.74
CA ASN A 45 -20.20 3.35 -6.86
C ASN A 45 -18.73 3.41 -7.33
N LEU A 46 -17.96 2.35 -7.09
CA LEU A 46 -16.58 2.21 -7.54
C LEU A 46 -16.46 1.06 -8.54
N ALA A 47 -15.85 1.34 -9.68
CA ALA A 47 -15.48 0.31 -10.68
C ALA A 47 -14.07 -0.24 -10.44
N ALA A 48 -13.19 0.54 -9.80
CA ALA A 48 -11.82 0.17 -9.45
C ALA A 48 -11.38 0.95 -8.21
N CYS A 49 -10.45 0.38 -7.46
CA CYS A 49 -9.86 1.04 -6.29
C CYS A 49 -8.37 0.69 -6.14
N VAL A 50 -7.64 1.54 -5.45
CA VAL A 50 -6.28 1.24 -5.00
C VAL A 50 -6.37 0.69 -3.58
N SER A 51 -5.88 -0.53 -3.39
CA SER A 51 -5.86 -1.18 -2.10
C SER A 51 -4.71 -2.19 -1.99
N GLY A 52 -4.76 -3.03 -0.97
CA GLY A 52 -3.85 -4.16 -0.77
C GLY A 52 -4.58 -5.51 -0.87
N THR A 53 -3.81 -6.57 -0.76
CA THR A 53 -4.33 -7.96 -0.83
C THR A 53 -5.32 -8.29 0.28
N TRP A 54 -5.40 -7.49 1.34
CA TRP A 54 -6.38 -7.68 2.44
C TRP A 54 -7.84 -7.48 2.02
N ASP A 55 -8.10 -6.74 0.92
CA ASP A 55 -9.46 -6.54 0.39
C ASP A 55 -9.79 -7.49 -0.76
N ALA A 56 -8.83 -8.34 -1.19
CA ALA A 56 -8.99 -9.20 -2.36
C ALA A 56 -10.18 -10.18 -2.22
N ILE A 57 -10.34 -10.82 -1.06
CA ILE A 57 -11.44 -11.75 -0.80
C ILE A 57 -12.78 -11.03 -0.91
N THR A 58 -12.93 -9.90 -0.23
CA THR A 58 -14.16 -9.10 -0.26
C THR A 58 -14.49 -8.61 -1.66
N ALA A 59 -13.50 -8.12 -2.42
CA ALA A 59 -13.70 -7.71 -3.80
C ALA A 59 -14.10 -8.88 -4.71
N LYS A 60 -13.51 -10.05 -4.51
CA LYS A 60 -13.86 -11.29 -5.23
C LYS A 60 -15.29 -11.76 -4.91
N GLU A 61 -15.72 -11.65 -3.65
CA GLU A 61 -17.10 -11.96 -3.25
C GLU A 61 -18.11 -11.00 -3.89
N ILE A 62 -17.76 -9.71 -4.02
CA ILE A 62 -18.63 -8.70 -4.61
C ILE A 62 -18.74 -8.88 -6.13
N PHE A 63 -17.61 -9.08 -6.82
CA PHE A 63 -17.55 -9.07 -8.28
C PHE A 63 -17.62 -10.46 -8.94
N GLY A 64 -17.42 -11.54 -8.17
CA GLY A 64 -17.41 -12.90 -8.72
C GLY A 64 -16.44 -13.06 -9.89
N ASP A 65 -16.91 -13.55 -11.01
CA ASP A 65 -16.12 -13.74 -12.24
C ASP A 65 -15.64 -12.41 -12.87
N GLY A 66 -16.20 -11.28 -12.46
CA GLY A 66 -15.77 -9.94 -12.89
C GLY A 66 -14.58 -9.40 -12.09
N TYR A 67 -14.13 -10.09 -11.04
CA TYR A 67 -12.99 -9.64 -10.24
C TYR A 67 -11.69 -9.69 -11.03
N ALA A 68 -10.94 -8.60 -10.97
CA ALA A 68 -9.60 -8.51 -11.52
C ALA A 68 -8.68 -7.70 -10.59
N ALA A 69 -7.39 -7.98 -10.62
CA ALA A 69 -6.37 -7.19 -9.94
C ALA A 69 -5.13 -7.05 -10.83
N THR A 70 -4.45 -5.92 -10.70
CA THR A 70 -3.21 -5.65 -11.42
C THR A 70 -2.29 -4.77 -10.57
N LYS A 71 -1.03 -4.63 -10.99
CA LYS A 71 -0.13 -3.66 -10.37
C LYS A 71 -0.69 -2.24 -10.51
N LEU A 72 -0.21 -1.32 -9.67
CA LEU A 72 -0.58 0.10 -9.76
C LEU A 72 -0.30 0.66 -11.16
N PRO A 73 -1.14 1.58 -11.66
CA PRO A 73 -0.94 2.19 -12.96
C PRO A 73 0.27 3.15 -12.95
N THR A 74 0.68 3.57 -14.13
CA THR A 74 1.54 4.74 -14.28
C THR A 74 0.73 6.02 -14.14
N PHE A 75 1.41 7.12 -13.81
CA PHE A 75 0.84 8.46 -13.82
C PHE A 75 1.84 9.46 -14.41
N THR A 76 1.37 10.61 -14.82
CA THR A 76 2.21 11.64 -15.44
C THR A 76 2.91 12.46 -14.36
N VAL A 77 4.23 12.57 -14.45
CA VAL A 77 5.05 13.47 -13.64
C VAL A 77 5.90 14.31 -14.61
N GLY A 78 5.62 15.60 -14.67
CA GLY A 78 6.21 16.45 -15.69
C GLY A 78 5.82 15.99 -17.10
N ASP A 79 6.79 15.57 -17.89
CA ASP A 79 6.63 15.12 -19.28
C ASP A 79 6.69 13.56 -19.42
N LYS A 80 6.77 12.82 -18.30
CA LYS A 80 7.00 11.38 -18.33
C LYS A 80 5.90 10.59 -17.65
N GLN A 81 5.71 9.36 -18.12
CA GLN A 81 4.92 8.34 -17.42
C GLN A 81 5.77 7.61 -16.40
N VAL A 82 5.40 7.71 -15.13
CA VAL A 82 6.13 7.12 -14.00
C VAL A 82 5.27 6.03 -13.37
N GLN A 83 5.86 4.87 -13.12
CA GLN A 83 5.17 3.79 -12.41
C GLN A 83 4.98 4.16 -10.94
N GLN A 84 3.76 4.04 -10.46
CA GLN A 84 3.49 4.25 -9.04
C GLN A 84 4.22 3.21 -8.19
N GLY A 85 4.91 3.69 -7.16
CA GLY A 85 5.55 2.86 -6.15
C GLY A 85 4.58 2.46 -5.05
N SER A 86 4.95 1.46 -4.27
CA SER A 86 4.21 0.99 -3.11
C SER A 86 5.13 0.68 -1.93
N VAL A 87 4.52 0.46 -0.77
CA VAL A 87 5.24 -0.06 0.41
C VAL A 87 5.19 -1.58 0.39
N ALA A 88 6.36 -2.24 0.47
CA ALA A 88 6.45 -3.67 0.69
C ALA A 88 6.26 -3.93 2.20
N GLY A 89 5.11 -4.47 2.58
CA GLY A 89 4.80 -4.84 3.94
C GLY A 89 4.98 -6.33 4.19
N TYR A 90 5.58 -6.67 5.33
CA TYR A 90 5.73 -8.05 5.80
C TYR A 90 5.16 -8.18 7.20
N LYS A 91 4.60 -9.35 7.50
CA LYS A 91 4.18 -9.69 8.86
C LYS A 91 5.25 -10.57 9.50
N TYR A 92 5.61 -10.23 10.73
CA TYR A 92 6.63 -10.95 11.47
C TYR A 92 6.05 -11.51 12.76
N VAL A 93 6.57 -12.63 13.21
CA VAL A 93 6.35 -13.16 14.54
C VAL A 93 7.64 -12.94 15.33
N GLY A 94 7.55 -12.20 16.44
CA GLY A 94 8.67 -11.93 17.33
C GLY A 94 8.50 -12.61 18.68
N VAL A 95 9.60 -13.05 19.27
CA VAL A 95 9.64 -13.57 20.63
C VAL A 95 10.16 -12.47 21.56
N ASN A 96 9.40 -12.13 22.60
CA ASN A 96 9.84 -11.18 23.61
C ASN A 96 11.03 -11.76 24.39
N GLY A 97 12.19 -11.10 24.33
CA GLY A 97 13.42 -11.52 25.00
C GLY A 97 13.34 -11.53 26.53
N TYR A 98 12.34 -10.88 27.12
CA TYR A 98 12.08 -10.88 28.58
C TYR A 98 11.07 -11.96 29.01
N SER A 99 10.64 -12.82 28.09
CA SER A 99 9.69 -13.89 28.41
C SER A 99 10.35 -14.97 29.27
N GLU A 100 9.74 -15.31 30.38
CA GLU A 100 10.15 -16.47 31.22
C GLU A 100 9.91 -17.80 30.50
N ASN A 101 9.09 -17.82 29.44
CA ASN A 101 8.75 -18.99 28.64
C ASN A 101 9.33 -18.88 27.21
N SER A 102 10.52 -18.28 27.04
CA SER A 102 11.09 -18.01 25.74
C SER A 102 11.22 -19.26 24.85
N GLY A 103 11.54 -20.43 25.40
CA GLY A 103 11.59 -21.68 24.66
C GLY A 103 10.26 -22.08 24.01
N TRP A 104 9.16 -21.99 24.78
CA TRP A 104 7.82 -22.23 24.23
C TRP A 104 7.39 -21.16 23.22
N ALA A 105 7.76 -19.91 23.46
CA ALA A 105 7.47 -18.81 22.55
C ALA A 105 8.19 -18.96 21.20
N VAL A 106 9.43 -19.48 21.20
CA VAL A 106 10.15 -19.81 19.95
C VAL A 106 9.45 -20.92 19.19
N LEU A 107 9.07 -22.01 19.85
CA LEU A 107 8.34 -23.11 19.23
C LEU A 107 7.00 -22.64 18.64
N LEU A 108 6.29 -21.75 19.33
CA LEU A 108 5.06 -21.16 18.80
C LEU A 108 5.34 -20.27 17.58
N ALA A 109 6.38 -19.45 17.61
CA ALA A 109 6.77 -18.62 16.50
C ALA A 109 7.15 -19.46 15.26
N GLU A 110 7.89 -20.54 15.46
CA GLU A 110 8.23 -21.51 14.42
C GLU A 110 6.98 -22.19 13.85
N TYR A 111 6.06 -22.65 14.70
CA TYR A 111 4.79 -23.22 14.28
C TYR A 111 3.97 -22.23 13.43
N LEU A 112 3.80 -20.99 13.88
CA LEU A 112 3.03 -19.96 13.18
C LEU A 112 3.63 -19.56 11.82
N THR A 113 4.91 -19.84 11.60
CA THR A 113 5.63 -19.46 10.37
C THR A 113 6.06 -20.65 9.51
N ASN A 114 5.73 -21.88 9.92
CA ASN A 114 6.05 -23.07 9.16
C ASN A 114 5.21 -23.23 7.88
N GLU A 115 5.53 -24.22 7.07
CA GLU A 115 4.88 -24.46 5.79
C GLU A 115 3.37 -24.72 5.96
N GLU A 116 2.98 -25.58 6.92
CA GLU A 116 1.60 -25.94 7.17
C GLU A 116 0.73 -24.74 7.57
N SER A 117 1.24 -23.93 8.50
CA SER A 117 0.53 -22.73 8.94
C SER A 117 0.42 -21.67 7.82
N GLN A 118 1.46 -21.50 7.00
CA GLN A 118 1.40 -20.59 5.87
C GLN A 118 0.44 -21.07 4.77
N GLN A 119 0.37 -22.37 4.52
CA GLN A 119 -0.64 -22.95 3.63
C GLN A 119 -2.05 -22.66 4.18
N MET A 120 -2.29 -22.87 5.46
CA MET A 120 -3.57 -22.60 6.11
C MET A 120 -3.95 -21.11 6.02
N PHE A 121 -3.01 -20.19 6.22
CA PHE A 121 -3.24 -18.75 6.06
C PHE A 121 -3.60 -18.39 4.61
N PHE A 122 -2.95 -19.01 3.64
CA PHE A 122 -3.32 -18.84 2.25
C PHE A 122 -4.72 -19.37 1.96
N ASP A 123 -5.03 -20.60 2.36
CA ASP A 123 -6.31 -21.25 2.09
C ASP A 123 -7.50 -20.50 2.70
N GLN A 124 -7.30 -19.85 3.86
CA GLN A 124 -8.38 -19.16 4.57
C GLN A 124 -8.46 -17.66 4.27
N ARG A 125 -7.35 -17.03 3.90
CA ARG A 125 -7.25 -15.56 3.80
C ARG A 125 -6.57 -15.06 2.53
N GLU A 126 -6.19 -15.94 1.64
CA GLU A 126 -5.40 -15.62 0.45
C GLU A 126 -4.15 -14.78 0.78
N SER A 127 -3.59 -14.96 1.98
CA SER A 127 -2.40 -14.24 2.43
C SER A 127 -1.16 -14.76 1.69
N GLY A 128 -0.37 -13.85 1.11
CA GLY A 128 0.84 -14.21 0.38
C GLY A 128 1.86 -14.92 1.28
N PRO A 129 2.25 -16.18 0.98
CA PRO A 129 3.19 -16.93 1.78
C PRO A 129 4.63 -16.48 1.53
N SER A 130 5.45 -16.49 2.57
CA SER A 130 6.91 -16.32 2.47
C SER A 130 7.65 -17.65 2.35
N ASN A 131 7.00 -18.77 2.68
CA ASN A 131 7.54 -20.11 2.48
C ASN A 131 7.61 -20.41 0.98
N LYS A 132 8.79 -20.88 0.51
CA LYS A 132 9.05 -21.09 -0.92
C LYS A 132 8.21 -22.21 -1.53
N ASN A 133 7.91 -23.28 -0.76
CA ASN A 133 7.14 -24.39 -1.24
C ASN A 133 5.68 -23.99 -1.42
N VAL A 134 5.11 -23.31 -0.41
CA VAL A 134 3.73 -22.79 -0.49
C VAL A 134 3.61 -21.75 -1.61
N ALA A 135 4.57 -20.82 -1.71
CA ALA A 135 4.59 -19.81 -2.76
C ALA A 135 4.64 -20.41 -4.17
N ALA A 136 5.26 -21.58 -4.34
CA ALA A 136 5.37 -22.26 -5.63
C ALA A 136 4.15 -23.16 -5.96
N SER A 137 3.16 -23.28 -5.08
CA SER A 137 1.96 -24.07 -5.35
C SER A 137 1.11 -23.46 -6.46
N ASP A 138 0.44 -24.29 -7.24
CA ASP A 138 -0.42 -23.86 -8.34
C ASP A 138 -1.51 -22.90 -7.86
N SER A 139 -2.11 -23.17 -6.71
CA SER A 139 -3.17 -22.33 -6.12
C SER A 139 -2.70 -20.91 -5.76
N VAL A 140 -1.45 -20.75 -5.32
CA VAL A 140 -0.85 -19.43 -5.05
C VAL A 140 -0.49 -18.73 -6.35
N GLN A 141 0.07 -19.46 -7.31
CA GLN A 141 0.48 -18.90 -8.60
C GLN A 141 -0.70 -18.45 -9.46
N GLU A 142 -1.85 -19.10 -9.34
CA GLU A 142 -3.09 -18.77 -10.04
C GLU A 142 -3.91 -17.66 -9.33
N ASN A 143 -3.50 -17.25 -8.11
CA ASN A 143 -4.22 -16.21 -7.38
C ASN A 143 -3.99 -14.83 -8.00
N VAL A 144 -5.07 -14.21 -8.48
CA VAL A 144 -5.05 -12.94 -9.23
C VAL A 144 -4.46 -11.79 -8.40
N ALA A 145 -4.80 -11.69 -7.11
CA ALA A 145 -4.28 -10.63 -6.23
C ALA A 145 -2.78 -10.80 -5.94
N LEU A 146 -2.33 -12.05 -5.75
CA LEU A 146 -0.91 -12.33 -5.51
C LEU A 146 -0.07 -12.16 -6.78
N ALA A 147 -0.62 -12.46 -7.95
CA ALA A 147 0.02 -12.16 -9.23
C ALA A 147 0.20 -10.64 -9.42
N ALA A 148 -0.82 -9.84 -9.09
CA ALA A 148 -0.73 -8.37 -9.10
C ALA A 148 0.31 -7.85 -8.11
N LEU A 149 0.35 -8.41 -6.88
CA LEU A 149 1.35 -8.08 -5.87
C LEU A 149 2.77 -8.41 -6.34
N ALA A 150 2.97 -9.57 -6.96
CA ALA A 150 4.26 -9.97 -7.53
C ALA A 150 4.71 -9.00 -8.63
N ALA A 151 3.81 -8.61 -9.53
CA ALA A 151 4.09 -7.63 -10.58
C ALA A 151 4.39 -6.22 -10.03
N GLN A 152 3.84 -5.85 -8.87
CA GLN A 152 4.11 -4.59 -8.18
C GLN A 152 5.42 -4.63 -7.40
N SER A 153 5.95 -5.80 -7.05
CA SER A 153 7.10 -5.94 -6.14
C SER A 153 8.38 -5.24 -6.62
N GLU A 154 8.57 -5.13 -7.93
CA GLU A 154 9.71 -4.40 -8.53
C GLU A 154 9.69 -2.90 -8.21
N TYR A 155 8.51 -2.36 -7.90
CA TYR A 155 8.26 -0.95 -7.62
C TYR A 155 7.95 -0.70 -6.15
N ALA A 156 8.10 -1.73 -5.31
CA ALA A 156 7.83 -1.66 -3.89
C ALA A 156 9.11 -1.44 -3.08
N GLN A 157 9.01 -0.63 -2.04
CA GLN A 157 10.09 -0.41 -1.10
C GLN A 157 9.68 -0.81 0.31
N ALA A 158 10.60 -1.42 1.06
CA ALA A 158 10.37 -1.73 2.45
C ALA A 158 10.09 -0.44 3.26
N GLN A 159 9.10 -0.48 4.13
CA GLN A 159 8.81 0.63 5.02
C GLN A 159 10.01 0.89 5.94
N LYS A 160 10.57 2.09 5.86
CA LYS A 160 11.71 2.56 6.66
C LYS A 160 11.32 3.63 7.67
N VAL A 161 10.04 3.90 7.81
CA VAL A 161 9.46 4.90 8.71
C VAL A 161 8.68 4.24 9.83
N GLY A 162 8.61 4.89 10.98
CA GLY A 162 7.89 4.39 12.15
C GLY A 162 6.37 4.38 11.96
N GLY A 163 5.65 3.76 12.90
CA GLY A 163 4.19 3.63 12.84
C GLY A 163 3.43 4.96 12.83
N LYS A 164 4.00 6.00 13.42
CA LYS A 164 3.41 7.36 13.43
C LYS A 164 3.44 8.08 12.06
N TYR A 165 4.11 7.51 11.06
CA TYR A 165 4.08 8.00 9.68
C TYR A 165 2.66 8.12 9.12
N TRP A 166 1.75 7.23 9.51
CA TRP A 166 0.43 7.14 8.92
C TRP A 166 -0.45 8.37 9.16
N ASP A 167 -0.33 9.04 10.30
CA ASP A 167 -1.10 10.24 10.60
C ASP A 167 -0.74 11.42 9.68
N PRO A 168 0.55 11.83 9.53
CA PRO A 168 0.92 12.88 8.59
C PRO A 168 0.66 12.48 7.13
N ALA A 169 0.84 11.19 6.77
CA ALA A 169 0.54 10.71 5.43
C ALA A 169 -0.95 10.78 5.10
N LYS A 170 -1.83 10.46 6.06
CA LYS A 170 -3.27 10.61 5.91
C LYS A 170 -3.66 12.06 5.71
N THR A 171 -3.18 12.96 6.57
CA THR A 171 -3.45 14.40 6.46
C THR A 171 -3.02 14.94 5.09
N PHE A 172 -1.83 14.56 4.62
CA PHE A 172 -1.34 14.95 3.31
C PHE A 172 -2.21 14.39 2.17
N GLY A 173 -2.59 13.12 2.24
CA GLY A 173 -3.48 12.50 1.26
C GLY A 173 -4.87 13.16 1.21
N GLU A 174 -5.42 13.58 2.36
CA GLU A 174 -6.68 14.30 2.44
C GLU A 174 -6.61 15.67 1.76
N LEU A 175 -5.51 16.42 1.90
CA LEU A 175 -5.32 17.71 1.21
C LEU A 175 -5.39 17.54 -0.32
N ILE A 176 -4.80 16.46 -0.84
CA ILE A 176 -4.83 16.13 -2.27
C ILE A 176 -6.24 15.70 -2.69
N ALA A 177 -6.81 14.73 -1.98
CA ALA A 177 -8.07 14.10 -2.35
C ALA A 177 -9.28 15.04 -2.28
N GLN A 178 -9.24 16.03 -1.37
CA GLN A 178 -10.28 17.05 -1.19
C GLN A 178 -10.11 18.27 -2.09
N GLY A 179 -9.05 18.32 -2.90
CA GLY A 179 -8.76 19.46 -3.77
C GLY A 179 -8.39 20.73 -3.00
N THR A 180 -7.87 20.61 -1.79
CA THR A 180 -7.40 21.76 -0.98
C THR A 180 -6.13 22.37 -1.55
N LEU A 181 -5.26 21.54 -2.16
CA LEU A 181 -4.06 21.99 -2.86
C LEU A 181 -4.41 22.30 -4.32
N SER A 182 -3.85 23.39 -4.84
CA SER A 182 -3.92 23.76 -6.26
C SER A 182 -2.63 23.38 -6.97
N ALA A 183 -2.73 22.80 -8.17
CA ALA A 183 -1.57 22.51 -9.01
C ALA A 183 -0.79 23.77 -9.46
N ASP A 184 -1.41 24.95 -9.34
CA ASP A 184 -0.81 26.24 -9.67
C ASP A 184 -0.06 26.90 -8.49
N ASP A 185 -0.14 26.32 -7.27
CA ASP A 185 0.48 26.86 -6.06
C ASP A 185 1.62 25.96 -5.56
N ASP A 186 2.79 26.10 -6.17
CA ASP A 186 3.99 25.35 -5.83
C ASP A 186 4.42 25.55 -4.37
N ASN A 187 4.18 26.74 -3.81
CA ASN A 187 4.56 27.03 -2.42
C ASN A 187 3.67 26.28 -1.43
N ALA A 188 2.36 26.24 -1.64
CA ALA A 188 1.44 25.48 -0.80
C ALA A 188 1.71 23.98 -0.89
N ILE A 189 2.04 23.46 -2.08
CA ILE A 189 2.43 22.06 -2.27
C ILE A 189 3.72 21.75 -1.52
N GLN A 190 4.74 22.60 -1.64
CA GLN A 190 6.02 22.43 -0.94
C GLN A 190 5.84 22.45 0.58
N GLU A 191 5.06 23.39 1.11
CA GLU A 191 4.75 23.46 2.54
C GLU A 191 4.05 22.20 3.04
N ALA A 192 3.10 21.66 2.27
CA ALA A 192 2.43 20.40 2.62
C ALA A 192 3.40 19.21 2.63
N LEU A 193 4.34 19.14 1.68
CA LEU A 193 5.39 18.13 1.64
C LEU A 193 6.38 18.28 2.82
N ASP A 194 6.76 19.49 3.17
CA ASP A 194 7.66 19.76 4.29
C ASP A 194 6.99 19.30 5.60
N ASN A 195 5.71 19.61 5.80
CA ASN A 195 4.93 19.15 6.96
C ASN A 195 4.81 17.61 7.03
N LEU A 196 4.61 16.95 5.88
CA LEU A 196 4.62 15.49 5.80
C LEU A 196 5.96 14.90 6.24
N VAL A 197 7.07 15.44 5.72
CA VAL A 197 8.42 14.95 6.03
C VAL A 197 8.77 15.21 7.49
N GLU A 198 8.44 16.40 8.03
CA GLU A 198 8.67 16.74 9.43
C GLU A 198 7.85 15.81 10.37
N GLY A 199 6.56 15.62 10.08
CA GLY A 199 5.70 14.73 10.85
C GLY A 199 6.17 13.28 10.82
N ALA A 200 6.60 12.79 9.67
CA ALA A 200 7.15 11.44 9.53
C ALA A 200 8.52 11.29 10.22
N ALA A 201 9.37 12.33 10.23
CA ALA A 201 10.66 12.33 10.91
C ALA A 201 10.50 12.35 12.43
N ALA A 202 9.58 13.15 12.96
CA ALA A 202 9.25 13.21 14.38
C ALA A 202 8.76 11.87 14.96
N SER A 203 8.33 10.95 14.09
CA SER A 203 7.88 9.62 14.50
C SER A 203 9.03 8.63 14.81
N VAL A 204 10.27 8.99 14.61
CA VAL A 204 11.45 8.12 14.73
C VAL A 204 12.22 8.36 16.03
N GLU A 205 11.91 9.43 16.76
CA GLU A 205 12.42 9.74 18.09
C GLU A 205 11.50 9.09 19.17
#